data_cbc7c267bc821bd99891275932e6eca3
#
_entry.id   cbc7c267bc821bd99891275932e6eca3
#
_cell.length_a   1.000
_cell.length_b   1.000
_cell.length_c   1.000
_cell.angle_alpha   90.00
_cell.angle_beta   90.00
_cell.angle_gamma   90.00
#
_symmetry.space_group_name_H-M   'P 1'
#
loop_
_entity.id
_entity.type
_entity.pdbx_description
1 polymer ?
#
loop_
_entity_poly.entity_id
_entity_poly.type
_entity_poly.pdbx_seq_one_letter_code
_entity_poly.pdbx_strand_id
1 'polypeptide(L)' 'MSNLDYLIQEMRERMALLADELASDKVSSYEEYKYTCGQIRGLESACFVIETLKQRLENSDNE' A
#
# COMPACT_ATOMS: atom_id res chain seq x y z
N MET A 1 -5.78 -11.62 -13.86
CA MET A 1 -5.56 -11.09 -12.51
C MET A 1 -6.84 -11.15 -11.70
N SER A 2 -6.72 -11.49 -10.43
CA SER A 2 -7.88 -11.48 -9.53
C SER A 2 -8.20 -10.05 -9.08
N ASN A 3 -9.39 -9.88 -8.50
CA ASN A 3 -9.76 -8.58 -7.92
C ASN A 3 -8.80 -8.16 -6.81
N LEU A 4 -8.26 -9.13 -6.07
CA LEU A 4 -7.29 -8.84 -5.02
C LEU A 4 -5.97 -8.35 -5.61
N ASP A 5 -5.56 -8.89 -6.75
CA ASP A 5 -4.35 -8.42 -7.43
C ASP A 5 -4.48 -6.97 -7.87
N TYR A 6 -5.63 -6.59 -8.41
CA TYR A 6 -5.89 -5.20 -8.79
C TYR A 6 -5.85 -4.27 -7.58
N LEU A 7 -6.43 -4.72 -6.47
CA LEU A 7 -6.45 -3.94 -5.25
C LEU A 7 -5.04 -3.71 -4.70
N ILE A 8 -4.22 -4.76 -4.71
CA ILE A 8 -2.83 -4.68 -4.29
C ILE A 8 -2.06 -3.69 -5.16
N GLN A 9 -2.24 -3.79 -6.47
CA GLN A 9 -1.58 -2.90 -7.42
C GLN A 9 -1.97 -1.44 -7.19
N GLU A 10 -3.26 -1.18 -6.98
CA GLU A 10 -3.77 0.16 -6.70
C GLU A 10 -3.12 0.76 -5.45
N MET A 11 -2.97 -0.05 -4.41
CA MET A 11 -2.34 0.41 -3.18
C MET A 11 -0.86 0.71 -3.37
N ARG A 12 -0.17 -0.12 -4.14
CA ARG A 12 1.26 0.10 -4.44
C ARG A 12 1.47 1.37 -5.25
N GLU A 13 0.58 1.66 -6.18
CA GLU A 13 0.62 2.90 -6.95
C GLU A 13 0.44 4.11 -6.05
N ARG A 14 -0.49 4.04 -5.10
CA ARG A 14 -0.69 5.12 -4.13
C ARG A 14 0.53 5.33 -3.26
N MET A 15 1.15 4.24 -2.81
CA MET A 15 2.39 4.34 -2.03
C MET A 15 3.51 5.01 -2.83
N ALA A 16 3.62 4.67 -4.10
CA ALA A 16 4.64 5.26 -4.97
C ALA A 16 4.42 6.77 -5.14
N LEU A 17 3.18 7.20 -5.33
CA LEU A 17 2.85 8.62 -5.45
C LEU A 17 3.18 9.38 -4.16
N LEU A 18 2.86 8.79 -3.01
CA LEU A 18 3.17 9.41 -1.73
C LEU A 18 4.67 9.48 -1.48
N ALA A 19 5.41 8.44 -1.88
CA ALA A 19 6.86 8.44 -1.78
C ALA A 19 7.48 9.53 -2.66
N ASP A 20 6.93 9.74 -3.85
CA ASP A 20 7.38 10.82 -4.74
C ASP A 20 7.14 12.18 -4.11
N GLU A 21 6.04 12.37 -3.40
CA GLU A 21 5.76 13.63 -2.69
C GLU A 21 6.82 13.90 -1.62
N LEU A 22 7.25 12.86 -0.91
CA LEU A 22 8.30 13.01 0.11
C LEU A 22 9.64 13.39 -0.50
N ALA A 23 9.91 12.95 -1.71
CA ALA A 23 11.17 13.23 -2.41
C ALA A 23 11.14 14.58 -3.12
N SER A 24 9.99 15.24 -3.17
CA SER A 24 9.82 16.51 -3.86
C SER A 24 9.74 17.67 -2.86
N ASP A 25 9.70 18.90 -3.37
CA ASP A 25 9.55 20.10 -2.55
C ASP A 25 8.11 20.32 -2.05
N LYS A 26 7.21 19.40 -2.32
CA LYS A 26 5.80 19.54 -1.95
C LYS A 26 5.54 19.41 -0.45
N VAL A 27 6.39 18.65 0.23
CA VAL A 27 6.26 18.49 1.69
C VAL A 27 7.03 19.64 2.34
N SER A 28 6.30 20.55 2.98
CA SER A 28 6.86 21.79 3.50
C SER A 28 7.03 21.81 5.02
N SER A 29 6.55 20.82 5.74
CA SER A 29 6.65 20.78 7.19
C SER A 29 6.92 19.35 7.69
N TYR A 30 7.43 19.28 8.92
CA TYR A 30 7.64 17.99 9.58
C TYR A 30 6.33 17.26 9.81
N GLU A 31 5.27 17.99 10.11
CA GLU A 31 3.96 17.39 10.32
C GLU A 31 3.42 16.76 9.05
N GLU A 32 3.57 17.43 7.91
CA GLU A 32 3.18 16.88 6.62
C GLU A 32 4.00 15.63 6.30
N TYR A 33 5.29 15.69 6.57
CA TYR A 33 6.19 14.56 6.38
C TYR A 33 5.70 13.34 7.17
N LYS A 34 5.43 13.53 8.45
CA LYS A 34 4.96 12.44 9.31
C LYS A 34 3.61 11.89 8.86
N TYR A 35 2.71 12.78 8.45
CA TYR A 35 1.40 12.39 7.96
C TYR A 35 1.52 11.51 6.72
N THR A 36 2.34 11.93 5.77
CA THR A 36 2.55 11.19 4.53
C THR A 36 3.20 9.84 4.80
N CYS A 37 4.18 9.78 5.69
CA CYS A 37 4.79 8.52 6.10
C CYS A 37 3.77 7.59 6.74
N GLY A 38 2.86 8.13 7.54
CA GLY A 38 1.78 7.37 8.15
C GLY A 38 0.84 6.77 7.12
N GLN A 39 0.52 7.53 6.08
CA GLN A 39 -0.30 7.04 4.98
C GLN A 39 0.37 5.87 4.26
N ILE A 40 1.67 5.99 3.98
CA ILE A 40 2.43 4.93 3.34
C ILE A 40 2.42 3.66 4.19
N ARG A 41 2.65 3.80 5.49
CA ARG A 41 2.64 2.66 6.41
C ARG A 41 1.27 2.01 6.49
N GLY A 42 0.21 2.80 6.49
CA GLY A 42 -1.15 2.29 6.49
C GLY A 42 -1.45 1.47 5.25
N LEU A 43 -1.06 1.99 4.09
CA LEU A 43 -1.24 1.28 2.82
C LEU A 43 -0.40 0.01 2.79
N GLU A 44 0.81 0.06 3.30
CA GLU A 44 1.70 -1.09 3.38
C GLU A 44 1.09 -2.20 4.24
N SER A 45 0.55 -1.83 5.42
CA SER A 45 -0.12 -2.78 6.31
C SER A 45 -1.34 -3.39 5.65
N ALA A 46 -2.15 -2.57 4.97
CA ALA A 46 -3.34 -3.05 4.28
C ALA A 46 -2.96 -4.00 3.15
N CYS A 47 -1.92 -3.66 2.41
CA CYS A 47 -1.41 -4.49 1.33
C CYS A 47 -0.98 -5.86 1.85
N PHE A 48 -0.30 -5.90 2.98
CA PHE A 48 0.11 -7.13 3.63
C PHE A 48 -1.09 -8.01 4.01
N VAL A 49 -2.14 -7.40 4.57
CA VAL A 49 -3.36 -8.11 4.94
C VAL A 49 -4.01 -8.74 3.71
N ILE A 50 -4.09 -7.98 2.62
CA ILE A 50 -4.72 -8.46 1.38
C ILE A 50 -3.90 -9.59 0.76
N GLU A 51 -2.57 -9.46 0.75
CA GLU A 51 -1.70 -10.51 0.23
C GLU A 51 -1.82 -11.79 1.05
N THR A 52 -1.94 -11.67 2.37
CA THR A 52 -2.15 -12.81 3.26
C THR A 52 -3.49 -13.49 2.96
N LEU A 53 -4.54 -12.69 2.77
CA LEU A 53 -5.86 -13.22 2.41
C LEU A 53 -5.80 -13.96 1.07
N LYS A 54 -5.14 -13.37 0.08
CA LYS A 54 -4.98 -13.99 -1.23
C LYS A 54 -4.32 -15.36 -1.10
N GLN A 55 -3.25 -15.47 -0.32
CA GLN A 55 -2.55 -16.72 -0.11
C GLN A 55 -3.45 -17.76 0.56
N ARG A 56 -4.24 -17.35 1.54
CA ARG A 56 -5.16 -18.25 2.21
C ARG A 56 -6.21 -18.79 1.27
N LEU A 57 -6.75 -17.93 0.40
CA LEU A 57 -7.76 -18.35 -0.58
C LEU A 57 -7.17 -19.34 -1.58
N GLU A 58 -5.95 -19.09 -2.05
CA GLU A 58 -5.27 -19.99 -2.97
C GLU A 58 -4.96 -21.34 -2.32
N ASN A 59 -4.52 -21.32 -1.07
CA ASN A 59 -4.22 -22.56 -0.34
C ASN A 59 -5.47 -23.36 -0.04
N SER A 60 -6.59 -22.70 0.24
CA SER A 60 -7.87 -23.39 0.48
C SER A 60 -8.33 -24.14 -0.76
N ASP A 61 -8.11 -23.55 -1.93
CA ASP A 61 -8.51 -24.18 -3.19
C ASP A 61 -7.68 -25.45 -3.48
N ASN A 62 -6.51 -25.56 -2.87
CA ASN A 62 -5.62 -26.70 -3.07
C ASN A 62 -5.84 -27.84 -2.07
N GLU A 63 -6.66 -27.64 -1.08
CA GLU A 63 -7.01 -28.66 -0.10
C GLU A 63 -8.26 -29.43 -0.54
#